data_820c0fada2d39dcf82a548de24c67601
#
_entry.id   820c0fada2d39dcf82a548de24c67601
#
_cell.length_a   1.000
_cell.length_b   1.000
_cell.length_c   1.000
_cell.angle_alpha   90.00
_cell.angle_beta   90.00
_cell.angle_gamma   90.00
#
_symmetry.space_group_name_H-M   'P 1'
#
loop_
_entity.id
_entity.type
_entity.pdbx_description
1 polymer ?
#
loop_
_entity_poly.entity_id
_entity_poly.type
_entity_poly.pdbx_seq_one_letter_code
_entity_poly.pdbx_strand_id
1 'polypeptide(L)'
;MLSSSSESGLCGVLVDKSTVTGILIALAGIGIGLVAEGGKLAQVLQPTAALIVFGGTLGAVMVQFPFPVIWQAFTHLKDVFWGSEPEPDTLVKNLLRYAYKARKEGLLSLDAELSKIQDPFLRESLMLAVDGASAEDLRRMMELQLDYRGEKMDRIPKVFEAAAGYSPTLGIMGAVLGLIQVMQHLQDINEVGRGIATAFVATIYGVGAANLLFLPWAGKLKIRMRERQVIREMTLEAVLAIVDGVNPRALELQLGSYLPAPVRTGTGGGGAPTVVKPR
;
A
#
# COMPACT_ATOMS: atom_id res chain seq x y z
N MET A 1 46.62 3.72 14.20
CA MET A 1 46.29 4.70 13.19
C MET A 1 45.19 4.13 12.32
N LEU A 2 43.99 4.73 12.44
CA LEU A 2 43.00 4.97 11.43
C LEU A 2 42.21 3.73 10.94
N SER A 3 40.92 3.68 10.90
CA SER A 3 39.88 4.69 10.89
C SER A 3 38.55 4.02 11.24
N SER A 4 37.95 4.48 12.29
CA SER A 4 36.54 4.24 12.62
C SER A 4 35.71 5.04 11.65
N SER A 5 35.07 4.40 10.69
CA SER A 5 34.03 5.01 9.88
C SER A 5 32.67 4.67 10.49
N SER A 6 32.11 5.68 11.11
CA SER A 6 30.72 5.73 11.57
C SER A 6 29.76 5.48 10.40
N GLU A 7 29.19 4.30 10.30
CA GLU A 7 27.99 4.09 9.52
C GLU A 7 26.79 4.59 10.31
N SER A 8 26.59 5.89 10.22
CA SER A 8 25.32 6.53 10.57
C SER A 8 24.24 5.96 9.66
N GLY A 9 23.26 5.26 10.28
CA GLY A 9 22.11 4.66 9.63
C GLY A 9 21.31 5.67 8.81
N LEU A 10 21.55 5.71 7.52
CA LEU A 10 20.55 6.14 6.55
C LEU A 10 19.56 4.97 6.43
N CYS A 11 18.43 5.11 7.13
CA CYS A 11 17.24 4.36 6.82
C CYS A 11 16.85 4.73 5.38
N GLY A 12 17.38 3.95 4.41
CA GLY A 12 17.20 4.21 3.00
C GLY A 12 15.73 4.03 2.66
N VAL A 13 15.06 5.12 2.33
CA VAL A 13 13.76 5.10 1.66
C VAL A 13 13.96 4.38 0.34
N LEU A 14 13.77 3.07 0.33
CA LEU A 14 13.93 2.24 -0.87
C LEU A 14 12.74 2.52 -1.77
N VAL A 15 13.02 3.14 -2.92
CA VAL A 15 12.05 3.24 -4.02
C VAL A 15 11.63 1.82 -4.41
N ASP A 16 10.33 1.56 -4.42
CA ASP A 16 9.80 0.26 -4.84
C ASP A 16 10.09 0.03 -6.31
N LYS A 17 11.18 -0.71 -6.56
CA LYS A 17 11.70 -0.99 -7.90
C LYS A 17 10.65 -1.67 -8.78
N SER A 18 9.81 -2.53 -8.20
CA SER A 18 8.79 -3.28 -8.96
C SER A 18 7.70 -2.34 -9.50
N THR A 19 7.26 -1.36 -8.72
CA THR A 19 6.24 -0.38 -9.13
C THR A 19 6.77 0.52 -10.25
N VAL A 20 7.97 1.06 -10.08
CA VAL A 20 8.57 1.95 -11.09
C VAL A 20 8.88 1.20 -12.38
N THR A 21 9.50 0.02 -12.30
CA THR A 21 9.81 -0.79 -13.51
C THR A 21 8.54 -1.25 -14.20
N GLY A 22 7.49 -1.64 -13.45
CA GLY A 22 6.20 -2.04 -14.03
C GLY A 22 5.55 -0.93 -14.85
N ILE A 23 5.49 0.29 -14.30
CA ILE A 23 4.94 1.46 -15.02
C ILE A 23 5.78 1.78 -16.25
N LEU A 24 7.11 1.74 -16.12
CA LEU A 24 8.01 2.02 -17.26
C LEU A 24 7.84 0.99 -18.39
N ILE A 25 7.74 -0.30 -18.07
CA ILE A 25 7.52 -1.37 -19.04
C ILE A 25 6.17 -1.17 -19.75
N ALA A 26 5.11 -0.87 -19.00
CA ALA A 26 3.78 -0.66 -19.57
C ALA A 26 3.75 0.55 -20.52
N LEU A 27 4.30 1.69 -20.11
CA LEU A 27 4.37 2.90 -20.93
C LEU A 27 5.30 2.71 -22.16
N ALA A 28 6.45 2.05 -21.97
CA ALA A 28 7.37 1.73 -23.05
C ALA A 28 6.72 0.79 -24.08
N GLY A 29 6.02 -0.26 -23.62
CA GLY A 29 5.32 -1.20 -24.51
C GLY A 29 4.28 -0.50 -25.38
N ILE A 30 3.45 0.36 -24.77
CA ILE A 30 2.45 1.14 -25.52
C ILE A 30 3.11 2.15 -26.47
N GLY A 31 4.15 2.85 -26.01
CA GLY A 31 4.85 3.84 -26.81
C GLY A 31 5.60 3.23 -27.99
N ILE A 32 6.29 2.11 -27.78
CA ILE A 32 6.98 1.36 -28.86
C ILE A 32 5.97 0.83 -29.86
N GLY A 33 4.85 0.26 -29.41
CA GLY A 33 3.78 -0.22 -30.27
C GLY A 33 3.23 0.91 -31.16
N LEU A 34 2.96 2.08 -30.59
CA LEU A 34 2.48 3.25 -31.33
C LEU A 34 3.48 3.69 -32.40
N VAL A 35 4.77 3.77 -32.04
CA VAL A 35 5.81 4.20 -32.98
C VAL A 35 6.06 3.15 -34.06
N ALA A 36 6.02 1.87 -33.75
CA ALA A 36 6.17 0.78 -34.72
C ALA A 36 5.08 0.79 -35.81
N GLU A 37 3.88 1.25 -35.46
CA GLU A 37 2.77 1.47 -36.42
C GLU A 37 2.85 2.82 -37.16
N GLY A 38 3.96 3.57 -37.00
CA GLY A 38 4.14 4.87 -37.64
C GLY A 38 3.42 6.04 -36.97
N GLY A 39 2.83 5.81 -35.78
CA GLY A 39 2.16 6.85 -34.97
C GLY A 39 3.16 7.81 -34.35
N LYS A 40 2.71 9.04 -34.10
CA LYS A 40 3.49 10.07 -33.41
C LYS A 40 2.91 10.27 -31.99
N LEU A 41 3.78 10.31 -30.97
CA LEU A 41 3.38 10.57 -29.59
C LEU A 41 2.56 11.86 -29.44
N ALA A 42 2.84 12.88 -30.25
CA ALA A 42 2.09 14.14 -30.24
C ALA A 42 0.60 13.97 -30.58
N GLN A 43 0.23 12.93 -31.32
CA GLN A 43 -1.17 12.65 -31.68
C GLN A 43 -2.00 12.18 -30.47
N VAL A 44 -1.34 11.59 -29.47
CA VAL A 44 -1.98 11.11 -28.25
C VAL A 44 -2.04 12.22 -27.19
N LEU A 45 -1.32 13.31 -27.33
CA LEU A 45 -1.33 14.43 -26.40
C LEU A 45 -2.46 15.41 -26.73
N GLN A 46 -3.63 15.22 -26.09
CA GLN A 46 -4.80 16.07 -26.28
C GLN A 46 -5.31 16.64 -24.95
N PRO A 47 -5.09 17.96 -24.70
CA PRO A 47 -5.49 18.60 -23.44
C PRO A 47 -6.99 18.55 -23.17
N THR A 48 -7.82 18.67 -24.21
CA THR A 48 -9.28 18.61 -24.08
C THR A 48 -9.78 17.24 -23.61
N ALA A 49 -9.24 16.16 -24.19
CA ALA A 49 -9.52 14.79 -23.76
C ALA A 49 -9.05 14.54 -22.32
N ALA A 50 -7.87 15.03 -21.96
CA ALA A 50 -7.35 14.93 -20.60
C ALA A 50 -8.26 15.65 -19.59
N LEU A 51 -8.71 16.86 -19.91
CA LEU A 51 -9.61 17.64 -19.04
C LEU A 51 -10.94 16.91 -18.79
N ILE A 52 -11.54 16.34 -19.84
CA ILE A 52 -12.79 15.59 -19.70
C ILE A 52 -12.60 14.37 -18.81
N VAL A 53 -11.58 13.56 -19.07
CA VAL A 53 -11.37 12.29 -18.37
C VAL A 53 -10.91 12.53 -16.93
N PHE A 54 -9.82 13.26 -16.73
CA PHE A 54 -9.25 13.45 -15.38
C PHE A 54 -10.09 14.43 -14.56
N GLY A 55 -10.58 15.52 -15.16
CA GLY A 55 -11.45 16.47 -14.47
C GLY A 55 -12.78 15.84 -14.08
N GLY A 56 -13.40 15.10 -14.99
CA GLY A 56 -14.64 14.36 -14.73
C GLY A 56 -14.44 13.27 -13.66
N THR A 57 -13.35 12.49 -13.75
CA THR A 57 -13.03 11.45 -12.76
C THR A 57 -12.82 12.06 -11.38
N LEU A 58 -12.05 13.15 -11.27
CA LEU A 58 -11.84 13.86 -10.02
C LEU A 58 -13.15 14.39 -9.45
N GLY A 59 -14.00 15.01 -10.29
CA GLY A 59 -15.32 15.47 -9.89
C GLY A 59 -16.20 14.35 -9.34
N ALA A 60 -16.28 13.21 -10.05
CA ALA A 60 -17.06 12.05 -9.59
C ALA A 60 -16.54 11.48 -8.25
N VAL A 61 -15.23 11.39 -8.07
CA VAL A 61 -14.60 10.98 -6.81
C VAL A 61 -14.91 11.97 -5.68
N MET A 62 -14.90 13.27 -5.96
CA MET A 62 -15.24 14.31 -4.96
C MET A 62 -16.73 14.26 -4.54
N VAL A 63 -17.62 13.81 -5.41
CA VAL A 63 -19.02 13.56 -5.05
C VAL A 63 -19.17 12.35 -4.14
N GLN A 64 -18.36 11.31 -4.34
CA GLN A 64 -18.45 10.05 -3.59
C GLN A 64 -17.77 10.09 -2.23
N PHE A 65 -16.64 10.79 -2.11
CA PHE A 65 -15.81 10.80 -0.91
C PHE A 65 -15.67 12.19 -0.29
N PRO A 66 -15.67 12.30 1.06
CA PRO A 66 -15.33 13.54 1.74
C PRO A 66 -13.89 13.99 1.41
N PHE A 67 -13.70 15.31 1.26
CA PHE A 67 -12.41 15.89 0.91
C PHE A 67 -11.22 15.43 1.78
N PRO A 68 -11.35 15.27 3.13
CA PRO A 68 -10.26 14.76 3.94
C PRO A 68 -9.79 13.35 3.56
N VAL A 69 -10.71 12.47 3.08
CA VAL A 69 -10.35 11.11 2.65
C VAL A 69 -9.59 11.16 1.33
N ILE A 70 -10.01 12.01 0.40
CA ILE A 70 -9.30 12.22 -0.87
C ILE A 70 -7.89 12.75 -0.62
N TRP A 71 -7.74 13.74 0.27
CA TRP A 71 -6.44 14.28 0.63
C TRP A 71 -5.52 13.23 1.26
N GLN A 72 -6.08 12.40 2.17
CA GLN A 72 -5.34 11.26 2.74
C GLN A 72 -4.92 10.26 1.65
N ALA A 73 -5.78 9.96 0.67
CA ALA A 73 -5.43 9.07 -0.42
C ALA A 73 -4.22 9.58 -1.22
N PHE A 74 -4.18 10.87 -1.54
CA PHE A 74 -3.03 11.48 -2.22
C PHE A 74 -1.77 11.51 -1.34
N THR A 75 -1.88 11.77 -0.05
CA THR A 75 -0.72 11.73 0.86
C THR A 75 -0.15 10.32 1.02
N HIS A 76 -1.00 9.29 1.00
CA HIS A 76 -0.57 7.89 1.03
C HIS A 76 -0.08 7.37 -0.32
N LEU A 77 -0.26 8.12 -1.41
CA LEU A 77 0.29 7.73 -2.71
C LEU A 77 1.82 7.63 -2.70
N LYS A 78 2.47 8.43 -1.86
CA LYS A 78 3.91 8.27 -1.61
C LYS A 78 4.28 6.86 -1.13
N ASP A 79 3.41 6.20 -0.34
CA ASP A 79 3.64 4.86 0.17
C ASP A 79 3.66 3.80 -0.95
N VAL A 80 3.09 4.11 -2.13
CA VAL A 80 3.17 3.25 -3.33
C VAL A 80 4.58 3.23 -3.90
N PHE A 81 5.25 4.39 -3.89
CA PHE A 81 6.56 4.58 -4.52
C PHE A 81 7.72 4.50 -3.51
N TRP A 82 7.52 4.98 -2.30
CA TRP A 82 8.53 5.08 -1.22
C TRP A 82 8.01 4.39 0.04
N GLY A 83 7.90 3.08 0.01
CA GLY A 83 7.48 2.34 1.18
C GLY A 83 8.69 1.91 2.01
N SER A 84 8.82 2.46 3.20
CA SER A 84 9.59 1.86 4.28
C SER A 84 8.71 0.81 4.93
N GLU A 85 8.95 -0.45 4.67
CA GLU A 85 8.31 -1.52 5.43
C GLU A 85 8.90 -1.52 6.85
N PRO A 86 8.06 -1.53 7.89
CA PRO A 86 8.58 -1.79 9.23
C PRO A 86 9.22 -3.18 9.18
N GLU A 87 10.48 -3.29 9.59
CA GLU A 87 11.18 -4.56 9.66
C GLU A 87 10.54 -5.43 10.75
N PRO A 88 9.74 -6.45 10.40
CA PRO A 88 9.05 -7.27 11.40
C PRO A 88 10.03 -7.95 12.34
N ASP A 89 11.20 -8.34 11.84
CA ASP A 89 12.25 -8.98 12.63
C ASP A 89 12.78 -8.09 13.77
N THR A 90 12.94 -6.80 13.51
CA THR A 90 13.39 -5.82 14.53
C THR A 90 12.30 -5.61 15.57
N LEU A 91 11.04 -5.56 15.16
CA LEU A 91 9.91 -5.45 16.06
C LEU A 91 9.78 -6.68 16.96
N VAL A 92 9.87 -7.89 16.41
CA VAL A 92 9.84 -9.15 17.18
C VAL A 92 10.95 -9.19 18.22
N LYS A 93 12.19 -8.82 17.83
CA LYS A 93 13.32 -8.74 18.79
C LYS A 93 13.04 -7.77 19.94
N ASN A 94 12.43 -6.63 19.65
CA ASN A 94 12.07 -5.65 20.68
C ASN A 94 10.96 -6.20 21.60
N LEU A 95 9.93 -6.82 21.04
CA LEU A 95 8.84 -7.43 21.81
C LEU A 95 9.35 -8.55 22.74
N LEU A 96 10.24 -9.41 22.24
CA LEU A 96 10.89 -10.44 23.06
C LEU A 96 11.73 -9.82 24.17
N ARG A 97 12.48 -8.74 23.89
CA ARG A 97 13.22 -8.01 24.93
C ARG A 97 12.31 -7.48 26.03
N TYR A 98 11.15 -6.91 25.67
CA TYR A 98 10.15 -6.46 26.64
C TYR A 98 9.56 -7.63 27.43
N ALA A 99 9.28 -8.77 26.80
CA ALA A 99 8.81 -9.97 27.46
C ALA A 99 9.82 -10.52 28.50
N TYR A 100 11.09 -10.57 28.12
CA TYR A 100 12.16 -10.98 29.07
C TYR A 100 12.29 -10.01 30.25
N LYS A 101 12.24 -8.71 30.00
CA LYS A 101 12.33 -7.67 31.04
C LYS A 101 11.14 -7.72 31.99
N ALA A 102 9.91 -7.76 31.44
CA ALA A 102 8.69 -7.87 32.24
C ALA A 102 8.67 -9.12 33.11
N ARG A 103 9.14 -10.25 32.60
CA ARG A 103 9.19 -11.51 33.36
C ARG A 103 10.22 -11.48 34.49
N LYS A 104 11.36 -10.81 34.31
CA LYS A 104 12.45 -10.74 35.29
C LYS A 104 12.23 -9.67 36.35
N GLU A 105 11.73 -8.51 35.95
CA GLU A 105 11.70 -7.28 36.74
C GLU A 105 10.28 -6.78 37.01
N GLY A 106 9.25 -7.49 36.46
CA GLY A 106 7.85 -7.08 36.53
C GLY A 106 7.44 -6.10 35.43
N LEU A 107 6.12 -6.01 35.18
CA LEU A 107 5.55 -5.12 34.13
C LEU A 107 5.91 -3.65 34.34
N LEU A 108 5.96 -3.20 35.59
CA LEU A 108 6.28 -1.80 35.92
C LEU A 108 7.68 -1.38 35.45
N SER A 109 8.60 -2.33 35.25
CA SER A 109 9.95 -2.04 34.71
C SER A 109 9.92 -1.53 33.27
N LEU A 110 8.84 -1.76 32.53
CA LEU A 110 8.67 -1.31 31.15
C LEU A 110 8.35 0.18 31.05
N ASP A 111 7.91 0.84 32.12
CA ASP A 111 7.61 2.27 32.15
C ASP A 111 8.79 3.11 31.62
N ALA A 112 10.01 2.79 32.06
CA ALA A 112 11.23 3.46 31.61
C ALA A 112 11.52 3.28 30.10
N GLU A 113 10.94 2.28 29.45
CA GLU A 113 11.11 2.02 28.03
C GLU A 113 10.08 2.76 27.15
N LEU A 114 8.90 3.12 27.71
CA LEU A 114 7.81 3.75 26.96
C LEU A 114 8.23 5.01 26.20
N SER A 115 9.10 5.82 26.80
CA SER A 115 9.63 7.05 26.20
C SER A 115 10.49 6.81 24.95
N LYS A 116 11.06 5.60 24.81
CA LYS A 116 11.94 5.22 23.69
C LYS A 116 11.17 4.58 22.53
N ILE A 117 9.91 4.21 22.75
CA ILE A 117 9.07 3.53 21.75
C ILE A 117 8.51 4.57 20.79
N GLN A 118 8.87 4.44 19.52
CA GLN A 118 8.41 5.35 18.46
C GLN A 118 7.02 4.97 17.93
N ASP A 119 6.67 3.68 17.92
CA ASP A 119 5.36 3.22 17.46
C ASP A 119 4.29 3.59 18.50
N PRO A 120 3.32 4.47 18.13
CA PRO A 120 2.29 4.90 19.05
C PRO A 120 1.39 3.76 19.52
N PHE A 121 1.12 2.75 18.66
CA PHE A 121 0.27 1.63 19.00
C PHE A 121 0.92 0.72 20.05
N LEU A 122 2.18 0.36 19.86
CA LEU A 122 2.95 -0.42 20.81
C LEU A 122 3.10 0.32 22.14
N ARG A 123 3.41 1.62 22.09
CA ARG A 123 3.56 2.45 23.30
C ARG A 123 2.27 2.50 24.11
N GLU A 124 1.12 2.73 23.45
CA GLU A 124 -0.19 2.81 24.08
C GLU A 124 -0.60 1.46 24.70
N SER A 125 -0.37 0.36 23.97
CA SER A 125 -0.64 -1.00 24.48
C SER A 125 0.21 -1.34 25.71
N LEU A 126 1.51 -1.03 25.69
CA LEU A 126 2.38 -1.27 26.84
C LEU A 126 2.09 -0.33 28.01
N MET A 127 1.68 0.91 27.75
CA MET A 127 1.27 1.84 28.80
C MET A 127 0.04 1.31 29.57
N LEU A 128 -0.98 0.83 28.86
CA LEU A 128 -2.13 0.20 29.49
C LEU A 128 -1.75 -1.03 30.32
N ALA A 129 -0.79 -1.83 29.83
CA ALA A 129 -0.28 -2.98 30.57
C ALA A 129 0.47 -2.57 31.87
N VAL A 130 1.29 -1.52 31.80
CA VAL A 130 2.02 -0.97 32.97
C VAL A 130 1.06 -0.35 33.99
N ASP A 131 -0.03 0.30 33.52
CA ASP A 131 -1.08 0.88 34.36
C ASP A 131 -1.95 -0.19 35.04
N GLY A 132 -1.71 -1.48 34.77
CA GLY A 132 -2.37 -2.60 35.43
C GLY A 132 -3.71 -3.00 34.81
N ALA A 133 -3.97 -2.65 33.56
CA ALA A 133 -5.14 -3.15 32.84
C ALA A 133 -5.11 -4.69 32.76
N SER A 134 -6.28 -5.33 32.95
CA SER A 134 -6.40 -6.78 32.74
C SER A 134 -6.14 -7.13 31.26
N ALA A 135 -5.66 -8.34 30.97
CA ALA A 135 -5.45 -8.79 29.59
C ALA A 135 -6.76 -8.72 28.77
N GLU A 136 -7.90 -8.98 29.39
CA GLU A 136 -9.22 -8.90 28.74
C GLU A 136 -9.61 -7.46 28.40
N ASP A 137 -9.43 -6.50 29.32
CA ASP A 137 -9.74 -5.08 29.08
C ASP A 137 -8.78 -4.49 28.04
N LEU A 138 -7.49 -4.82 28.13
CA LEU A 138 -6.48 -4.39 27.16
C LEU A 138 -6.83 -4.92 25.76
N ARG A 139 -7.15 -6.21 25.64
CA ARG A 139 -7.57 -6.83 24.39
C ARG A 139 -8.75 -6.06 23.80
N ARG A 140 -9.83 -5.89 24.58
CA ARG A 140 -11.05 -5.23 24.12
C ARG A 140 -10.81 -3.79 23.65
N MET A 141 -10.03 -3.01 24.41
CA MET A 141 -9.73 -1.62 24.05
C MET A 141 -8.88 -1.53 22.77
N MET A 142 -7.86 -2.37 22.66
CA MET A 142 -6.94 -2.32 21.53
C MET A 142 -7.52 -2.92 20.26
N GLU A 143 -8.36 -3.97 20.36
CA GLU A 143 -9.12 -4.49 19.21
C GLU A 143 -10.07 -3.44 18.64
N LEU A 144 -10.82 -2.75 19.51
CA LEU A 144 -11.69 -1.65 19.07
C LEU A 144 -10.90 -0.55 18.33
N GLN A 145 -9.70 -0.26 18.81
CA GLN A 145 -8.83 0.72 18.16
C GLN A 145 -8.29 0.21 16.82
N LEU A 146 -7.95 -1.09 16.72
CA LEU A 146 -7.51 -1.73 15.47
C LEU A 146 -8.61 -1.70 14.42
N ASP A 147 -9.84 -2.08 14.79
CA ASP A 147 -11.01 -2.11 13.91
C ASP A 147 -11.32 -0.71 13.38
N TYR A 148 -11.40 0.28 14.27
CA TYR A 148 -11.66 1.66 13.86
C TYR A 148 -10.59 2.22 12.93
N ARG A 149 -9.31 1.96 13.23
CA ARG A 149 -8.20 2.37 12.36
C ARG A 149 -8.20 1.61 11.04
N GLY A 150 -8.51 0.31 11.07
CA GLY A 150 -8.65 -0.54 9.88
C GLY A 150 -9.71 -0.01 8.93
N GLU A 151 -10.93 0.23 9.41
CA GLU A 151 -12.01 0.80 8.62
C GLU A 151 -11.65 2.17 8.00
N LYS A 152 -10.97 3.01 8.76
CA LYS A 152 -10.54 4.32 8.28
C LYS A 152 -9.49 4.20 7.16
N MET A 153 -8.54 3.28 7.30
CA MET A 153 -7.49 3.04 6.31
C MET A 153 -8.04 2.36 5.05
N ASP A 154 -9.03 1.48 5.18
CA ASP A 154 -9.66 0.81 4.04
C ASP A 154 -10.39 1.77 3.09
N ARG A 155 -10.73 2.98 3.53
CA ARG A 155 -11.33 4.01 2.67
C ARG A 155 -10.33 4.59 1.67
N ILE A 156 -9.05 4.55 1.97
CA ILE A 156 -7.99 5.17 1.15
C ILE A 156 -7.83 4.48 -0.21
N PRO A 157 -7.64 3.14 -0.30
CA PRO A 157 -7.57 2.46 -1.58
C PRO A 157 -8.86 2.59 -2.40
N LYS A 158 -10.03 2.64 -1.73
CA LYS A 158 -11.35 2.78 -2.38
C LYS A 158 -11.49 4.06 -3.20
N VAL A 159 -10.77 5.13 -2.86
CA VAL A 159 -10.72 6.36 -3.66
C VAL A 159 -10.16 6.09 -5.05
N PHE A 160 -9.07 5.33 -5.13
CA PHE A 160 -8.46 4.97 -6.41
C PHE A 160 -9.24 3.88 -7.15
N GLU A 161 -9.88 2.94 -6.43
CA GLU A 161 -10.80 1.96 -7.03
C GLU A 161 -12.00 2.67 -7.71
N ALA A 162 -12.58 3.66 -7.04
CA ALA A 162 -13.65 4.47 -7.60
C ALA A 162 -13.18 5.28 -8.82
N ALA A 163 -12.00 5.92 -8.72
CA ALA A 163 -11.39 6.63 -9.85
C ALA A 163 -11.18 5.70 -11.06
N ALA A 164 -10.74 4.46 -10.81
CA ALA A 164 -10.59 3.45 -11.85
C ALA A 164 -11.93 3.03 -12.48
N GLY A 165 -13.00 2.98 -11.69
CA GLY A 165 -14.34 2.70 -12.20
C GLY A 165 -14.90 3.85 -13.06
N TYR A 166 -14.70 5.10 -12.63
CA TYR A 166 -15.23 6.27 -13.36
C TYR A 166 -14.41 6.63 -14.60
N SER A 167 -13.10 6.46 -14.57
CA SER A 167 -12.22 6.92 -15.65
C SER A 167 -12.54 6.36 -17.03
N PRO A 168 -12.81 5.04 -17.23
CA PRO A 168 -13.18 4.50 -18.54
C PRO A 168 -14.53 5.03 -19.04
N THR A 169 -15.52 5.16 -18.16
CA THR A 169 -16.85 5.66 -18.54
C THR A 169 -16.81 7.13 -18.97
N LEU A 170 -15.98 7.93 -18.28
CA LEU A 170 -15.71 9.31 -18.68
C LEU A 170 -14.90 9.40 -19.97
N GLY A 171 -14.04 8.41 -20.25
CA GLY A 171 -13.38 8.24 -21.54
C GLY A 171 -14.39 8.03 -22.67
N ILE A 172 -15.40 7.17 -22.45
CA ILE A 172 -16.49 6.98 -23.42
C ILE A 172 -17.30 8.27 -23.58
N MET A 173 -17.62 8.98 -22.49
CA MET A 173 -18.29 10.28 -22.56
C MET A 173 -17.47 11.29 -23.40
N GLY A 174 -16.17 11.35 -23.20
CA GLY A 174 -15.27 12.18 -24.00
C GLY A 174 -15.27 11.81 -25.48
N ALA A 175 -15.34 10.52 -25.80
CA ALA A 175 -15.47 10.04 -27.17
C ALA A 175 -16.77 10.49 -27.81
N VAL A 176 -17.90 10.40 -27.10
CA VAL A 176 -19.20 10.87 -27.60
C VAL A 176 -19.18 12.38 -27.83
N LEU A 177 -18.60 13.17 -26.91
CA LEU A 177 -18.47 14.62 -27.10
C LEU A 177 -17.59 14.97 -28.31
N GLY A 178 -16.51 14.24 -28.54
CA GLY A 178 -15.69 14.40 -29.75
C GLY A 178 -16.47 14.12 -31.04
N LEU A 179 -17.28 13.06 -31.06
CA LEU A 179 -18.12 12.73 -32.22
C LEU A 179 -19.25 13.75 -32.45
N ILE A 180 -19.85 14.32 -31.40
CA ILE A 180 -20.79 15.40 -31.53
C ILE A 180 -20.16 16.60 -32.26
N GLN A 181 -18.93 16.93 -31.92
CA GLN A 181 -18.19 18.01 -32.56
C GLN A 181 -17.93 17.73 -34.05
N VAL A 182 -17.60 16.48 -34.40
CA VAL A 182 -17.51 16.03 -35.80
C VAL A 182 -18.79 16.28 -36.57
N MET A 183 -19.91 15.92 -35.98
CA MET A 183 -21.23 16.09 -36.63
C MET A 183 -21.59 17.56 -36.89
N GLN A 184 -21.08 18.48 -36.09
CA GLN A 184 -21.30 19.92 -36.28
C GLN A 184 -20.44 20.54 -37.38
N HIS A 185 -19.30 19.89 -37.73
CA HIS A 185 -18.32 20.46 -38.66
C HIS A 185 -17.99 19.54 -39.85
N LEU A 186 -18.99 18.81 -40.35
CA LEU A 186 -18.81 17.82 -41.43
C LEU A 186 -18.24 18.41 -42.73
N GLN A 187 -18.35 19.72 -42.93
CA GLN A 187 -17.83 20.39 -44.11
C GLN A 187 -16.32 20.70 -44.02
N ASP A 188 -15.74 20.71 -42.83
CA ASP A 188 -14.30 20.93 -42.59
C ASP A 188 -13.61 19.62 -42.21
N ILE A 189 -12.87 19.04 -43.19
CA ILE A 189 -12.19 17.77 -43.01
C ILE A 189 -11.15 17.78 -41.88
N ASN A 190 -10.57 18.97 -41.59
CA ASN A 190 -9.57 19.11 -40.52
C ASN A 190 -10.27 19.06 -39.14
N GLU A 191 -11.43 19.69 -39.00
CA GLU A 191 -12.23 19.64 -37.74
C GLU A 191 -12.79 18.25 -37.53
N VAL A 192 -13.25 17.55 -38.57
CA VAL A 192 -13.66 16.14 -38.51
C VAL A 192 -12.50 15.27 -38.01
N GLY A 193 -11.30 15.40 -38.58
CA GLY A 193 -10.13 14.65 -38.14
C GLY A 193 -9.77 14.92 -36.67
N ARG A 194 -9.84 16.19 -36.23
CA ARG A 194 -9.55 16.59 -34.85
C ARG A 194 -10.59 16.01 -33.87
N GLY A 195 -11.86 16.06 -34.18
CA GLY A 195 -12.92 15.51 -33.33
C GLY A 195 -12.81 13.99 -33.18
N ILE A 196 -12.52 13.27 -34.28
CA ILE A 196 -12.27 11.82 -34.24
C ILE A 196 -11.06 11.50 -33.37
N ALA A 197 -9.94 12.23 -33.54
CA ALA A 197 -8.74 12.03 -32.72
C ALA A 197 -9.03 12.26 -31.25
N THR A 198 -9.79 13.32 -30.89
CA THR A 198 -10.20 13.59 -29.51
C THR A 198 -11.01 12.43 -28.93
N ALA A 199 -11.94 11.87 -29.70
CA ALA A 199 -12.77 10.75 -29.26
C ALA A 199 -11.94 9.50 -28.90
N PHE A 200 -11.00 9.11 -29.77
CA PHE A 200 -10.13 7.96 -29.52
C PHE A 200 -9.15 8.20 -28.35
N VAL A 201 -8.55 9.38 -28.29
CA VAL A 201 -7.61 9.72 -27.21
C VAL A 201 -8.30 9.78 -25.85
N ALA A 202 -9.53 10.29 -25.76
CA ALA A 202 -10.30 10.28 -24.53
C ALA A 202 -10.52 8.84 -23.99
N THR A 203 -10.82 7.91 -24.89
CA THR A 203 -10.99 6.49 -24.52
C THR A 203 -9.65 5.89 -24.03
N ILE A 204 -8.55 6.16 -24.73
CA ILE A 204 -7.20 5.72 -24.32
C ILE A 204 -6.86 6.27 -22.93
N TYR A 205 -7.12 7.54 -22.67
CA TYR A 205 -6.88 8.14 -21.36
C TYR A 205 -7.73 7.49 -20.27
N GLY A 206 -9.02 7.27 -20.51
CA GLY A 206 -9.93 6.65 -19.56
C GLY A 206 -9.46 5.25 -19.16
N VAL A 207 -9.25 4.38 -20.14
CA VAL A 207 -8.83 2.99 -19.94
C VAL A 207 -7.39 2.90 -19.43
N GLY A 208 -6.50 3.72 -19.97
CA GLY A 208 -5.09 3.77 -19.56
C GLY A 208 -4.92 4.22 -18.12
N ALA A 209 -5.58 5.31 -17.73
CA ALA A 209 -5.53 5.80 -16.35
C ALA A 209 -6.09 4.76 -15.36
N ALA A 210 -7.20 4.11 -15.68
CA ALA A 210 -7.78 3.08 -14.83
C ALA A 210 -6.81 1.91 -14.59
N ASN A 211 -6.27 1.34 -15.66
CA ASN A 211 -5.54 0.06 -15.60
C ASN A 211 -4.03 0.23 -15.31
N LEU A 212 -3.42 1.35 -15.67
CA LEU A 212 -1.99 1.57 -15.47
C LEU A 212 -1.67 2.39 -14.22
N LEU A 213 -2.63 3.18 -13.70
CA LEU A 213 -2.42 4.06 -12.56
C LEU A 213 -3.35 3.69 -11.39
N PHE A 214 -4.65 3.88 -11.53
CA PHE A 214 -5.57 3.83 -10.39
C PHE A 214 -5.70 2.43 -9.78
N LEU A 215 -5.91 1.38 -10.57
CA LEU A 215 -6.01 0.00 -10.06
C LEU A 215 -4.71 -0.50 -9.43
N PRO A 216 -3.52 -0.34 -10.07
CA PRO A 216 -2.26 -0.71 -9.45
C PRO A 216 -1.99 0.04 -8.14
N TRP A 217 -2.30 1.34 -8.07
CA TRP A 217 -2.14 2.13 -6.84
C TRP A 217 -3.08 1.64 -5.73
N ALA A 218 -4.36 1.42 -6.05
CA ALA A 218 -5.32 0.88 -5.11
C ALA A 218 -4.89 -0.49 -4.57
N GLY A 219 -4.49 -1.41 -5.45
CA GLY A 219 -4.01 -2.74 -5.10
C GLY A 219 -2.78 -2.71 -4.19
N LYS A 220 -1.79 -1.89 -4.54
CA LYS A 220 -0.56 -1.74 -3.75
C LYS A 220 -0.83 -1.15 -2.36
N LEU A 221 -1.65 -0.10 -2.28
CA LEU A 221 -2.05 0.48 -1.00
C LEU A 221 -2.79 -0.53 -0.13
N LYS A 222 -3.68 -1.32 -0.70
CA LYS A 222 -4.44 -2.36 0.02
C LYS A 222 -3.51 -3.42 0.62
N ILE A 223 -2.53 -3.89 -0.15
CA ILE A 223 -1.52 -4.84 0.34
C ILE A 223 -0.76 -4.24 1.53
N ARG A 224 -0.20 -3.04 1.38
CA ARG A 224 0.58 -2.38 2.44
C ARG A 224 -0.23 -2.08 3.70
N MET A 225 -1.49 -1.70 3.54
CA MET A 225 -2.37 -1.47 4.69
C MET A 225 -2.66 -2.77 5.42
N ARG A 226 -2.85 -3.87 4.70
CA ARG A 226 -3.03 -5.20 5.31
C ARG A 226 -1.78 -5.66 6.05
N GLU A 227 -0.61 -5.48 5.49
CA GLU A 227 0.67 -5.79 6.15
C GLU A 227 0.83 -5.01 7.46
N ARG A 228 0.55 -3.69 7.44
CA ARG A 228 0.57 -2.85 8.66
C ARG A 228 -0.45 -3.30 9.70
N GLN A 229 -1.62 -3.75 9.27
CA GLN A 229 -2.64 -4.29 10.18
C GLN A 229 -2.17 -5.58 10.83
N VAL A 230 -1.62 -6.53 10.08
CA VAL A 230 -1.07 -7.80 10.60
C VAL A 230 0.04 -7.52 11.62
N ILE A 231 0.93 -6.56 11.38
CA ILE A 231 1.98 -6.18 12.33
C ILE A 231 1.37 -5.64 13.64
N ARG A 232 0.30 -4.87 13.59
CA ARG A 232 -0.38 -4.38 14.79
C ARG A 232 -1.09 -5.50 15.54
N GLU A 233 -1.76 -6.41 14.84
CA GLU A 233 -2.38 -7.61 15.42
C GLU A 233 -1.31 -8.45 16.13
N MET A 234 -0.17 -8.68 15.50
CA MET A 234 1.00 -9.34 16.11
C MET A 234 1.50 -8.60 17.36
N THR A 235 1.56 -7.27 17.29
CA THR A 235 1.99 -6.43 18.43
C THR A 235 1.04 -6.58 19.59
N LEU A 236 -0.27 -6.55 19.36
CA LEU A 236 -1.27 -6.72 20.39
C LEU A 236 -1.16 -8.10 21.06
N GLU A 237 -1.09 -9.18 20.27
CA GLU A 237 -0.92 -10.53 20.80
C GLU A 237 0.37 -10.67 21.63
N ALA A 238 1.46 -10.02 21.21
CA ALA A 238 2.69 -10.02 21.98
C ALA A 238 2.55 -9.29 23.33
N VAL A 239 1.88 -8.13 23.35
CA VAL A 239 1.65 -7.38 24.61
C VAL A 239 0.73 -8.16 25.55
N LEU A 240 -0.32 -8.78 25.03
CA LEU A 240 -1.19 -9.66 25.83
C LEU A 240 -0.41 -10.83 26.44
N ALA A 241 0.44 -11.49 25.67
CA ALA A 241 1.30 -12.55 26.17
C ALA A 241 2.29 -12.08 27.24
N ILE A 242 2.75 -10.82 27.16
CA ILE A 242 3.59 -10.19 28.18
C ILE A 242 2.79 -9.98 29.49
N VAL A 243 1.56 -9.48 29.38
CA VAL A 243 0.65 -9.28 30.55
C VAL A 243 0.34 -10.61 31.21
N ASP A 244 0.04 -11.65 30.42
CA ASP A 244 -0.24 -13.01 30.91
C ASP A 244 1.00 -13.75 31.44
N GLY A 245 2.20 -13.16 31.32
CA GLY A 245 3.46 -13.76 31.81
C GLY A 245 3.92 -14.98 31.00
N VAL A 246 3.50 -15.10 29.75
CA VAL A 246 3.87 -16.19 28.83
C VAL A 246 5.40 -16.31 28.71
N ASN A 247 5.89 -17.56 28.59
CA ASN A 247 7.31 -17.79 28.42
C ASN A 247 7.81 -17.13 27.12
N PRO A 248 8.86 -16.28 27.16
CA PRO A 248 9.40 -15.62 25.98
C PRO A 248 9.79 -16.57 24.82
N ARG A 249 10.20 -17.81 25.11
CA ARG A 249 10.45 -18.83 24.07
C ARG A 249 9.16 -19.29 23.37
N ALA A 250 8.06 -19.40 24.12
CA ALA A 250 6.76 -19.72 23.53
C ALA A 250 6.23 -18.54 22.71
N LEU A 251 6.41 -17.32 23.21
CA LEU A 251 6.10 -16.10 22.48
C LEU A 251 6.90 -16.00 21.17
N GLU A 252 8.17 -16.32 21.16
CA GLU A 252 9.01 -16.34 19.96
C GLU A 252 8.45 -17.26 18.87
N LEU A 253 8.02 -18.47 19.25
CA LEU A 253 7.36 -19.40 18.32
C LEU A 253 6.03 -18.87 17.80
N GLN A 254 5.23 -18.25 18.68
CA GLN A 254 3.96 -17.65 18.31
C GLN A 254 4.16 -16.49 17.32
N LEU A 255 5.06 -15.57 17.60
CA LEU A 255 5.37 -14.43 16.74
C LEU A 255 6.02 -14.85 15.41
N GLY A 256 6.78 -15.95 15.41
CA GLY A 256 7.35 -16.53 14.19
C GLY A 256 6.31 -16.93 13.15
N SER A 257 5.05 -17.20 13.56
CA SER A 257 3.97 -17.50 12.61
C SER A 257 3.48 -16.29 11.80
N TYR A 258 3.75 -15.07 12.29
CA TYR A 258 3.44 -13.82 11.58
C TYR A 258 4.54 -13.38 10.62
N LEU A 259 5.73 -13.97 10.74
CA LEU A 259 6.86 -13.64 9.87
C LEU A 259 6.77 -14.46 8.57
N PRO A 260 7.16 -13.88 7.43
CA PRO A 260 7.35 -14.67 6.22
C PRO A 260 8.36 -15.78 6.50
N ALA A 261 8.05 -17.00 6.10
CA ALA A 261 8.99 -18.10 6.23
C ALA A 261 10.34 -17.69 5.65
N PRO A 262 11.47 -17.90 6.36
CA PRO A 262 12.77 -17.55 5.82
C PRO A 262 12.93 -18.22 4.46
N VAL A 263 13.22 -17.41 3.43
CA VAL A 263 13.52 -17.93 2.10
C VAL A 263 14.65 -18.91 2.29
N ARG A 264 14.36 -20.21 2.21
CA ARG A 264 15.38 -21.26 2.19
C ARG A 264 16.22 -21.02 0.95
N THR A 265 17.26 -20.23 1.06
CA THR A 265 18.32 -20.20 0.07
C THR A 265 18.91 -21.62 0.07
N GLY A 266 18.49 -22.39 -0.92
CA GLY A 266 18.97 -23.76 -1.11
C GLY A 266 20.47 -23.74 -1.36
N THR A 267 21.24 -23.98 -0.34
CA THR A 267 22.61 -24.46 -0.43
C THR A 267 22.62 -25.89 0.07
N GLY A 268 22.61 -26.79 -0.89
CA GLY A 268 23.26 -28.10 -0.88
C GLY A 268 22.82 -29.11 0.18
N GLY A 269 22.24 -30.22 -0.26
CA GLY A 269 22.21 -31.45 0.52
C GLY A 269 20.99 -32.30 0.23
N GLY A 270 21.11 -33.23 -0.70
CA GLY A 270 20.06 -34.16 -1.13
C GLY A 270 19.43 -34.97 0.01
N GLY A 271 18.13 -35.05 -0.05
CA GLY A 271 17.30 -35.93 0.76
C GLY A 271 15.88 -35.84 0.24
N ALA A 272 15.52 -36.64 -0.75
CA ALA A 272 14.17 -36.77 -1.24
C ALA A 272 13.24 -37.19 -0.07
N PRO A 273 12.05 -36.60 0.10
CA PRO A 273 11.07 -37.08 1.05
C PRO A 273 10.47 -38.38 0.51
N THR A 274 10.66 -39.46 1.23
CA THR A 274 10.00 -40.73 1.02
C THR A 274 8.50 -40.57 1.24
N VAL A 275 7.73 -40.75 0.17
CA VAL A 275 6.26 -40.78 0.22
C VAL A 275 5.85 -42.08 0.89
N VAL A 276 5.36 -42.02 2.13
CA VAL A 276 4.69 -43.14 2.80
C VAL A 276 3.26 -43.21 2.27
N LYS A 277 2.93 -44.23 1.50
CA LYS A 277 1.56 -44.59 1.13
C LYS A 277 0.80 -45.09 2.34
N PRO A 278 -0.43 -44.64 2.62
CA PRO A 278 -1.29 -45.27 3.63
C PRO A 278 -1.82 -46.61 3.10
N ARG A 279 -1.82 -47.59 4.01
CA ARG A 279 -2.51 -48.87 3.84
C ARG A 279 -4.01 -48.71 4.06
#